data_a0e539ebf4e5612c94776ab58ec61d1e
#
_entry.id   a0e539ebf4e5612c94776ab58ec61d1e
#
_cell.length_a   1.000
_cell.length_b   1.000
_cell.length_c   1.000
_cell.angle_alpha   90.00
_cell.angle_beta   90.00
_cell.angle_gamma   90.00
#
_symmetry.space_group_name_H-M   'P 1'
#
loop_
_entity.id
_entity.type
_entity.pdbx_description
1 polymer ?
#
loop_
_entity_poly.entity_id
_entity_poly.type
_entity_poly.pdbx_seq_one_letter_code
_entity_poly.pdbx_strand_id
1 'polypeptide(L)'
;MIFNKKEAPNDTNYTSHNNTLMLKMVTSYSIFLLIILVLFIFLYRSTINNARDSYDQQNETTLISNAELFESDLNIMEVYCRQLLQNDTFRKVMNYHNTYYPFTEMGNELQNSLATNVYAEALLPLKESFVYFPETDYVLNPTYFISAKRFYNRIQKYSSTEKELWHSYMTEPEYKNRFLPMDQFMPNYSEKYYMYIIDLNDLYYMDANAKVCFIFEQDKMADLFDCVQMDGDNFLVVTAEDDSTVLTINAPDSISAEMLDSLDFNKGYAQIRLNGQTFTLGKYTSDNTNYSYYFSFPPYKATGGIGGTQLFFILLAMSALVI
;
A
#
# COMPACT_ATOMS: atom_id res chain seq x y z
N MET A 1 39.43 -27.65 100.15
CA MET A 1 39.22 -28.13 98.75
C MET A 1 38.40 -27.05 98.03
N ILE A 2 39.05 -26.29 97.20
CA ILE A 2 38.44 -25.19 96.48
C ILE A 2 38.30 -25.65 95.06
N PHE A 3 37.05 -25.85 94.60
CA PHE A 3 36.76 -26.20 93.21
C PHE A 3 36.69 -24.93 92.39
N ASN A 4 37.65 -24.75 91.49
CA ASN A 4 37.67 -23.68 90.49
C ASN A 4 36.67 -24.04 89.37
N LYS A 5 35.63 -23.26 89.28
CA LYS A 5 34.63 -23.37 88.22
C LYS A 5 35.19 -22.67 86.93
N LYS A 6 35.62 -23.46 85.97
CA LYS A 6 36.02 -23.00 84.64
C LYS A 6 34.80 -22.41 83.94
N GLU A 7 34.80 -21.09 83.69
CA GLU A 7 33.83 -20.46 82.84
C GLU A 7 34.01 -21.01 81.39
N ALA A 8 32.89 -21.39 80.79
CA ALA A 8 32.86 -21.78 79.37
C ALA A 8 33.01 -20.51 78.49
N PRO A 9 33.73 -20.56 77.38
CA PRO A 9 33.90 -19.42 76.52
C PRO A 9 32.58 -19.04 75.92
N ASN A 10 32.31 -17.73 75.88
CA ASN A 10 31.11 -17.07 75.34
C ASN A 10 30.99 -17.30 73.83
N ASP A 11 30.15 -18.27 73.42
CA ASP A 11 29.87 -18.64 72.02
C ASP A 11 29.07 -17.55 71.24
N THR A 12 28.66 -16.45 71.92
CA THR A 12 27.83 -15.42 71.33
C THR A 12 28.54 -14.53 70.31
N ASN A 13 29.88 -14.44 70.36
CA ASN A 13 30.64 -13.63 69.40
C ASN A 13 30.87 -14.30 68.04
N TYR A 14 30.91 -15.62 67.97
CA TYR A 14 31.10 -16.37 66.73
C TYR A 14 29.85 -16.36 65.86
N THR A 15 28.65 -16.45 66.42
CA THR A 15 27.38 -16.43 65.69
C THR A 15 27.06 -15.04 65.12
N SER A 16 27.41 -13.96 65.85
CA SER A 16 27.21 -12.56 65.41
C SER A 16 28.10 -12.21 64.18
N HIS A 17 29.35 -12.70 64.15
CA HIS A 17 30.28 -12.38 63.05
C HIS A 17 29.94 -13.14 61.80
N ASN A 18 29.49 -14.38 61.85
CA ASN A 18 29.02 -15.17 60.73
C ASN A 18 27.73 -14.59 60.11
N ASN A 19 26.78 -14.13 60.92
CA ASN A 19 25.55 -13.49 60.43
C ASN A 19 25.84 -12.17 59.72
N THR A 20 26.83 -11.38 60.17
CA THR A 20 27.21 -10.13 59.53
C THR A 20 27.92 -10.39 58.17
N LEU A 21 28.72 -11.46 58.09
CA LEU A 21 29.42 -11.82 56.85
C LEU A 21 28.45 -12.40 55.81
N MET A 22 27.51 -13.23 56.25
CA MET A 22 26.44 -13.78 55.42
C MET A 22 25.53 -12.65 54.88
N LEU A 23 25.16 -11.68 55.71
CA LEU A 23 24.36 -10.50 55.29
C LEU A 23 25.09 -9.67 54.26
N LYS A 24 26.39 -9.42 54.41
CA LYS A 24 27.21 -8.72 53.39
C LYS A 24 27.32 -9.46 52.09
N MET A 25 27.43 -10.78 52.09
CA MET A 25 27.45 -11.60 50.87
C MET A 25 26.09 -11.53 50.14
N VAL A 26 24.98 -11.71 50.87
CA VAL A 26 23.62 -11.64 50.29
C VAL A 26 23.34 -10.24 49.72
N THR A 27 23.70 -9.17 50.41
CA THR A 27 23.52 -7.81 49.90
C THR A 27 24.37 -7.53 48.66
N SER A 28 25.63 -7.97 48.63
CA SER A 28 26.51 -7.83 47.44
C SER A 28 25.96 -8.60 46.26
N TYR A 29 25.49 -9.83 46.45
CA TYR A 29 24.90 -10.65 45.43
C TYR A 29 23.57 -10.06 44.87
N SER A 30 22.72 -9.51 45.75
CA SER A 30 21.50 -8.83 45.40
C SER A 30 21.75 -7.58 44.55
N ILE A 31 22.76 -6.77 44.90
CA ILE A 31 23.17 -5.59 44.14
C ILE A 31 23.66 -6.01 42.73
N PHE A 32 24.48 -7.08 42.64
CA PHE A 32 24.97 -7.59 41.36
C PHE A 32 23.83 -8.05 40.46
N LEU A 33 22.85 -8.80 41.02
CA LEU A 33 21.65 -9.24 40.31
C LEU A 33 20.82 -8.07 39.84
N LEU A 34 20.66 -7.03 40.64
CA LEU A 34 19.91 -5.83 40.27
C LEU A 34 20.58 -5.09 39.10
N ILE A 35 21.92 -4.99 39.09
CA ILE A 35 22.67 -4.41 37.98
C ILE A 35 22.45 -5.23 36.70
N ILE A 36 22.51 -6.55 36.74
CA ILE A 36 22.25 -7.45 35.61
C ILE A 36 20.82 -7.25 35.09
N LEU A 37 19.83 -7.15 35.98
CA LEU A 37 18.44 -6.92 35.61
C LEU A 37 18.26 -5.59 34.89
N VAL A 38 18.85 -4.52 35.39
CA VAL A 38 18.81 -3.18 34.76
C VAL A 38 19.46 -3.21 33.39
N LEU A 39 20.63 -3.82 33.26
CA LEU A 39 21.31 -3.99 31.94
C LEU A 39 20.45 -4.80 30.98
N PHE A 40 19.80 -5.85 31.46
CA PHE A 40 18.93 -6.68 30.63
C PHE A 40 17.71 -5.87 30.12
N ILE A 41 17.05 -5.10 30.99
CA ILE A 41 15.94 -4.22 30.63
C ILE A 41 16.38 -3.20 29.57
N PHE A 42 17.57 -2.64 29.75
CA PHE A 42 18.12 -1.66 28.80
C PHE A 42 18.40 -2.30 27.43
N LEU A 43 19.10 -3.45 27.42
CA LEU A 43 19.38 -4.19 26.16
C LEU A 43 18.11 -4.63 25.46
N TYR A 44 17.14 -5.11 26.23
CA TYR A 44 15.84 -5.51 25.68
C TYR A 44 15.10 -4.36 25.01
N ARG A 45 15.00 -3.20 25.68
CA ARG A 45 14.38 -1.99 25.10
C ARG A 45 15.13 -1.54 23.84
N SER A 46 16.46 -1.54 23.88
CA SER A 46 17.29 -1.21 22.73
C SER A 46 17.03 -2.15 21.55
N THR A 47 16.96 -3.46 21.81
CA THR A 47 16.70 -4.47 20.77
C THR A 47 15.32 -4.30 20.14
N ILE A 48 14.28 -4.07 20.96
CA ILE A 48 12.93 -3.82 20.43
C ILE A 48 12.87 -2.54 19.59
N ASN A 49 13.47 -1.46 20.08
CA ASN A 49 13.49 -0.20 19.33
C ASN A 49 14.22 -0.37 18.00
N ASN A 50 15.40 -1.00 18.01
CA ASN A 50 16.15 -1.26 16.76
C ASN A 50 15.37 -2.17 15.79
N ALA A 51 14.66 -3.18 16.31
CA ALA A 51 13.86 -4.07 15.49
C ALA A 51 12.64 -3.33 14.89
N ARG A 52 12.04 -2.44 15.67
CA ARG A 52 10.95 -1.56 15.19
C ARG A 52 11.45 -0.59 14.13
N ASP A 53 12.56 0.10 14.39
CA ASP A 53 13.16 1.06 13.43
C ASP A 53 13.54 0.34 12.11
N SER A 54 14.07 -0.87 12.20
CA SER A 54 14.39 -1.70 11.01
C SER A 54 13.13 -2.13 10.25
N TYR A 55 12.06 -2.46 10.96
CA TYR A 55 10.77 -2.81 10.36
C TYR A 55 10.16 -1.61 9.64
N ASP A 56 10.15 -0.44 10.28
CA ASP A 56 9.64 0.80 9.72
C ASP A 56 10.45 1.19 8.47
N GLN A 57 11.78 1.11 8.52
CA GLN A 57 12.66 1.38 7.37
C GLN A 57 12.44 0.39 6.22
N GLN A 58 12.23 -0.89 6.50
CA GLN A 58 11.90 -1.87 5.48
C GLN A 58 10.58 -1.56 4.79
N ASN A 59 9.55 -1.20 5.56
CA ASN A 59 8.25 -0.81 5.03
C ASN A 59 8.34 0.43 4.14
N GLU A 60 9.09 1.45 4.56
CA GLU A 60 9.33 2.65 3.77
C GLU A 60 10.03 2.33 2.44
N THR A 61 11.10 1.53 2.48
CA THR A 61 11.82 1.12 1.27
C THR A 61 10.91 0.34 0.31
N THR A 62 10.07 -0.56 0.85
CA THR A 62 9.12 -1.32 0.05
C THR A 62 8.07 -0.40 -0.58
N LEU A 63 7.54 0.56 0.18
CA LEU A 63 6.58 1.54 -0.34
C LEU A 63 7.18 2.35 -1.49
N ILE A 64 8.38 2.89 -1.32
CA ILE A 64 9.07 3.67 -2.36
C ILE A 64 9.27 2.82 -3.62
N SER A 65 9.80 1.61 -3.47
CA SER A 65 10.04 0.71 -4.61
C SER A 65 8.75 0.37 -5.36
N ASN A 66 7.66 0.09 -4.65
CA ASN A 66 6.37 -0.23 -5.26
C ASN A 66 5.74 1.00 -5.93
N ALA A 67 5.89 2.19 -5.34
CA ALA A 67 5.45 3.44 -5.95
C ALA A 67 6.21 3.72 -7.25
N GLU A 68 7.53 3.55 -7.27
CA GLU A 68 8.35 3.72 -8.48
C GLU A 68 7.98 2.72 -9.58
N LEU A 69 7.71 1.46 -9.23
CA LEU A 69 7.23 0.45 -10.18
C LEU A 69 5.86 0.83 -10.76
N PHE A 70 4.94 1.26 -9.91
CA PHE A 70 3.61 1.71 -10.34
C PHE A 70 3.69 2.90 -11.30
N GLU A 71 4.52 3.89 -11.00
CA GLU A 71 4.74 5.05 -11.88
C GLU A 71 5.41 4.67 -13.19
N SER A 72 6.35 3.71 -13.16
CA SER A 72 6.94 3.16 -14.38
C SER A 72 5.88 2.56 -15.29
N ASP A 73 4.92 1.84 -14.72
CA ASP A 73 3.84 1.24 -15.49
C ASP A 73 2.86 2.28 -16.05
N LEU A 74 2.54 3.34 -15.27
CA LEU A 74 1.77 4.48 -15.79
C LEU A 74 2.48 5.15 -16.97
N ASN A 75 3.81 5.32 -16.88
CA ASN A 75 4.60 5.85 -17.99
C ASN A 75 4.56 4.93 -19.23
N ILE A 76 4.62 3.61 -19.06
CA ILE A 76 4.46 2.65 -20.17
C ILE A 76 3.11 2.85 -20.86
N MET A 77 2.03 3.07 -20.12
CA MET A 77 0.70 3.34 -20.69
C MET A 77 0.67 4.66 -21.47
N GLU A 78 1.31 5.70 -20.96
CA GLU A 78 1.43 6.96 -21.69
C GLU A 78 2.25 6.80 -22.97
N VAL A 79 3.38 6.08 -22.93
CA VAL A 79 4.20 5.78 -24.11
C VAL A 79 3.37 5.03 -25.15
N TYR A 80 2.58 4.04 -24.74
CA TYR A 80 1.64 3.36 -25.62
C TYR A 80 0.63 4.32 -26.26
N CYS A 81 0.02 5.21 -25.48
CA CYS A 81 -0.89 6.22 -25.99
C CYS A 81 -0.20 7.14 -27.03
N ARG A 82 1.04 7.53 -26.79
CA ARG A 82 1.84 8.33 -27.73
C ARG A 82 2.14 7.56 -29.04
N GLN A 83 2.38 6.26 -28.95
CA GLN A 83 2.56 5.39 -30.13
C GLN A 83 1.26 5.27 -30.94
N LEU A 84 0.10 5.18 -30.28
CA LEU A 84 -1.19 5.23 -30.99
C LEU A 84 -1.35 6.52 -31.80
N LEU A 85 -1.00 7.66 -31.21
CA LEU A 85 -1.07 8.97 -31.90
C LEU A 85 -0.10 9.08 -33.09
N GLN A 86 0.98 8.29 -33.13
CA GLN A 86 1.90 8.22 -34.27
C GLN A 86 1.36 7.35 -35.42
N ASN A 87 0.36 6.50 -35.15
CA ASN A 87 -0.22 5.63 -36.16
C ASN A 87 -1.16 6.42 -37.09
N ASP A 88 -0.85 6.43 -38.40
CA ASP A 88 -1.63 7.20 -39.39
C ASP A 88 -3.08 6.72 -39.52
N THR A 89 -3.33 5.41 -39.41
CA THR A 89 -4.67 4.84 -39.47
C THR A 89 -5.48 5.24 -38.24
N PHE A 90 -4.83 5.25 -37.06
CA PHE A 90 -5.45 5.73 -35.82
C PHE A 90 -5.89 7.17 -35.93
N ARG A 91 -5.01 8.05 -36.41
CA ARG A 91 -5.34 9.48 -36.62
C ARG A 91 -6.49 9.68 -37.61
N LYS A 92 -6.57 8.87 -38.68
CA LYS A 92 -7.68 8.91 -39.63
C LYS A 92 -9.01 8.50 -39.01
N VAL A 93 -9.02 7.45 -38.14
CA VAL A 93 -10.22 7.03 -37.40
C VAL A 93 -10.65 8.11 -36.42
N MET A 94 -9.71 8.67 -35.68
CA MET A 94 -9.95 9.72 -34.67
C MET A 94 -10.55 11.00 -35.31
N ASN A 95 -10.00 11.42 -36.46
CA ASN A 95 -10.41 12.64 -37.16
C ASN A 95 -11.42 12.32 -38.30
N TYR A 96 -12.24 11.29 -38.13
CA TYR A 96 -13.17 10.90 -39.16
C TYR A 96 -14.31 11.92 -39.33
N HIS A 97 -14.21 12.70 -40.35
CA HIS A 97 -15.26 13.65 -40.78
C HIS A 97 -15.80 13.23 -42.15
N ASN A 98 -16.61 12.16 -42.17
CA ASN A 98 -17.44 11.82 -43.31
C ASN A 98 -16.68 11.66 -44.66
N THR A 99 -15.58 10.89 -44.66
CA THR A 99 -14.84 10.56 -45.89
C THR A 99 -15.51 9.41 -46.66
N TYR A 100 -15.18 9.29 -47.96
CA TYR A 100 -15.70 8.24 -48.82
C TYR A 100 -15.34 6.80 -48.38
N TYR A 101 -14.44 6.64 -47.43
CA TYR A 101 -14.01 5.34 -46.92
C TYR A 101 -14.92 4.92 -45.76
N PRO A 102 -15.46 3.69 -45.77
CA PRO A 102 -16.34 3.26 -44.69
C PRO A 102 -15.60 3.27 -43.35
N PHE A 103 -16.12 4.00 -42.37
CA PHE A 103 -15.54 4.11 -41.02
C PHE A 103 -15.25 2.77 -40.36
N THR A 104 -16.13 1.79 -40.57
CA THR A 104 -15.99 0.43 -40.04
C THR A 104 -14.81 -0.33 -40.64
N GLU A 105 -14.48 -0.09 -41.93
CA GLU A 105 -13.31 -0.74 -42.56
C GLU A 105 -12.02 -0.18 -42.03
N MET A 106 -11.92 1.14 -41.86
CA MET A 106 -10.76 1.78 -41.23
C MET A 106 -10.56 1.29 -39.78
N GLY A 107 -11.66 1.17 -39.03
CA GLY A 107 -11.60 0.64 -37.67
C GLY A 107 -11.12 -0.82 -37.59
N ASN A 108 -11.56 -1.66 -38.54
CA ASN A 108 -11.11 -3.05 -38.62
C ASN A 108 -9.63 -3.16 -39.04
N GLU A 109 -9.15 -2.31 -39.95
CA GLU A 109 -7.73 -2.24 -40.32
C GLU A 109 -6.88 -1.83 -39.08
N LEU A 110 -7.34 -0.83 -38.36
CA LEU A 110 -6.69 -0.36 -37.14
C LEU A 110 -6.65 -1.47 -36.07
N GLN A 111 -7.77 -2.15 -35.85
CA GLN A 111 -7.87 -3.28 -34.92
C GLN A 111 -6.79 -4.34 -35.20
N ASN A 112 -6.61 -4.71 -36.44
CA ASN A 112 -5.62 -5.71 -36.85
C ASN A 112 -4.18 -5.21 -36.59
N SER A 113 -3.93 -3.91 -36.70
CA SER A 113 -2.62 -3.33 -36.42
C SER A 113 -2.29 -3.24 -34.92
N LEU A 114 -3.31 -3.12 -34.07
CA LEU A 114 -3.14 -2.98 -32.61
C LEU A 114 -3.02 -4.34 -31.89
N ALA A 115 -3.49 -5.42 -32.51
CA ALA A 115 -3.58 -6.75 -31.88
C ALA A 115 -2.25 -7.33 -31.36
N THR A 116 -1.11 -6.72 -31.67
CA THR A 116 0.19 -7.35 -31.45
C THR A 116 1.02 -6.79 -30.28
N ASN A 117 0.75 -5.61 -29.72
CA ASN A 117 1.80 -4.93 -28.95
C ASN A 117 1.49 -4.52 -27.48
N VAL A 118 0.26 -4.53 -27.02
CA VAL A 118 -0.08 -3.83 -25.75
C VAL A 118 0.22 -4.60 -24.47
N TYR A 119 0.14 -5.91 -24.51
CA TYR A 119 0.09 -6.73 -23.28
C TYR A 119 1.45 -7.26 -22.82
N ALA A 120 2.51 -7.02 -23.56
CA ALA A 120 3.79 -7.69 -23.32
C ALA A 120 4.73 -6.96 -22.34
N GLU A 121 4.49 -5.69 -22.05
CA GLU A 121 5.46 -4.86 -21.33
C GLU A 121 4.97 -4.31 -19.98
N ALA A 122 3.65 -4.28 -19.72
CA ALA A 122 3.13 -3.76 -18.46
C ALA A 122 3.19 -4.82 -17.36
N LEU A 123 3.78 -4.47 -16.22
CA LEU A 123 3.78 -5.28 -14.99
C LEU A 123 2.43 -5.21 -14.28
N LEU A 124 1.69 -4.12 -14.45
CA LEU A 124 0.34 -3.97 -13.91
C LEU A 124 -0.58 -5.06 -14.45
N PRO A 125 -1.45 -5.62 -13.61
CA PRO A 125 -2.36 -6.71 -13.96
C PRO A 125 -3.48 -6.22 -14.88
N LEU A 126 -3.11 -5.84 -16.09
CA LEU A 126 -4.03 -5.35 -17.10
C LEU A 126 -4.96 -6.49 -17.56
N LYS A 127 -6.26 -6.29 -17.41
CA LYS A 127 -7.30 -7.21 -17.88
C LYS A 127 -7.66 -6.95 -19.33
N GLU A 128 -7.92 -5.70 -19.65
CA GLU A 128 -8.37 -5.25 -20.95
C GLU A 128 -7.98 -3.78 -21.17
N SER A 129 -7.77 -3.39 -22.43
CA SER A 129 -7.68 -1.99 -22.82
C SER A 129 -8.57 -1.71 -24.02
N PHE A 130 -9.06 -0.49 -24.11
CA PHE A 130 -9.83 -0.04 -25.26
C PHE A 130 -9.67 1.47 -25.49
N VAL A 131 -9.97 1.90 -26.70
CA VAL A 131 -10.01 3.32 -27.06
C VAL A 131 -11.46 3.72 -27.32
N TYR A 132 -11.89 4.78 -26.69
CA TYR A 132 -13.19 5.41 -26.96
C TYR A 132 -13.02 6.65 -27.83
N PHE A 133 -13.81 6.77 -28.87
CA PHE A 133 -13.87 7.88 -29.79
C PHE A 133 -15.18 8.66 -29.57
N PRO A 134 -15.17 9.80 -28.85
CA PRO A 134 -16.38 10.54 -28.49
C PRO A 134 -17.18 11.04 -29.69
N GLU A 135 -16.53 11.51 -30.74
CA GLU A 135 -17.21 12.09 -31.92
C GLU A 135 -18.03 11.05 -32.69
N THR A 136 -17.56 9.82 -32.75
CA THR A 136 -18.22 8.76 -33.52
C THR A 136 -19.01 7.79 -32.63
N ASP A 137 -18.87 7.90 -31.31
CA ASP A 137 -19.45 6.99 -30.30
C ASP A 137 -19.07 5.52 -30.56
N TYR A 138 -17.78 5.29 -30.87
CA TYR A 138 -17.24 3.95 -31.11
C TYR A 138 -16.14 3.60 -30.10
N VAL A 139 -15.99 2.30 -29.90
CA VAL A 139 -14.95 1.71 -29.05
C VAL A 139 -14.11 0.75 -29.90
N LEU A 140 -12.81 0.92 -29.80
CA LEU A 140 -11.80 0.07 -30.40
C LEU A 140 -11.06 -0.71 -29.33
N ASN A 141 -10.96 -2.00 -29.51
CA ASN A 141 -10.16 -2.92 -28.69
C ASN A 141 -9.44 -3.89 -29.65
N PRO A 142 -8.37 -4.58 -29.27
CA PRO A 142 -7.70 -5.53 -30.14
C PRO A 142 -8.57 -6.64 -30.73
N THR A 143 -9.76 -6.91 -30.15
CA THR A 143 -10.67 -7.97 -30.60
C THR A 143 -11.93 -7.46 -31.30
N TYR A 144 -12.26 -6.17 -31.20
CA TYR A 144 -13.47 -5.61 -31.79
C TYR A 144 -13.37 -4.11 -32.05
N PHE A 145 -14.12 -3.67 -33.06
CA PHE A 145 -14.45 -2.27 -33.33
C PHE A 145 -15.96 -2.13 -33.42
N ILE A 146 -16.59 -1.59 -32.39
CA ILE A 146 -18.05 -1.56 -32.24
C ILE A 146 -18.54 -0.22 -31.69
N SER A 147 -19.83 0.11 -31.90
CA SER A 147 -20.42 1.28 -31.26
C SER A 147 -20.38 1.17 -29.73
N ALA A 148 -20.20 2.30 -29.04
CA ALA A 148 -20.16 2.35 -27.57
C ALA A 148 -21.42 1.74 -26.95
N LYS A 149 -22.58 1.90 -27.58
CA LYS A 149 -23.83 1.22 -27.16
C LYS A 149 -23.70 -0.29 -27.15
N ARG A 150 -23.06 -0.90 -28.16
CA ARG A 150 -22.85 -2.36 -28.21
C ARG A 150 -21.80 -2.79 -27.20
N PHE A 151 -20.75 -2.03 -27.05
CA PHE A 151 -19.70 -2.27 -26.07
C PHE A 151 -20.28 -2.21 -24.65
N TYR A 152 -21.01 -1.17 -24.33
CA TYR A 152 -21.69 -1.00 -23.07
C TYR A 152 -22.63 -2.18 -22.74
N ASN A 153 -23.47 -2.59 -23.69
CA ASN A 153 -24.34 -3.77 -23.51
C ASN A 153 -23.58 -5.09 -23.34
N ARG A 154 -22.32 -5.16 -23.81
CA ARG A 154 -21.45 -6.35 -23.66
C ARG A 154 -20.78 -6.41 -22.30
N ILE A 155 -20.28 -5.27 -21.82
CA ILE A 155 -19.69 -5.15 -20.48
C ILE A 155 -20.79 -5.19 -19.43
N GLN A 156 -21.90 -4.52 -19.69
CA GLN A 156 -23.03 -4.43 -18.78
C GLN A 156 -24.28 -5.01 -19.41
N LYS A 157 -24.87 -5.91 -18.70
CA LYS A 157 -26.19 -6.41 -19.05
C LYS A 157 -27.35 -5.51 -18.60
N TYR A 158 -27.18 -4.41 -17.84
CA TYR A 158 -28.28 -3.81 -17.07
C TYR A 158 -28.19 -2.30 -16.79
N SER A 159 -29.29 -1.65 -16.74
CA SER A 159 -29.82 -0.40 -16.20
C SER A 159 -29.44 0.94 -16.88
N SER A 160 -30.38 1.90 -16.83
CA SER A 160 -30.24 3.22 -17.45
C SER A 160 -29.33 4.19 -16.68
N THR A 161 -29.28 4.05 -15.36
CA THR A 161 -28.50 4.92 -14.47
C THR A 161 -27.00 4.73 -14.66
N GLU A 162 -26.59 3.50 -14.90
CA GLU A 162 -25.18 3.16 -15.13
C GLU A 162 -24.67 3.64 -16.49
N LYS A 163 -25.57 3.80 -17.46
CA LYS A 163 -25.23 4.37 -18.76
C LYS A 163 -24.87 5.85 -18.65
N GLU A 164 -25.53 6.61 -17.81
CA GLU A 164 -25.24 8.02 -17.58
C GLU A 164 -23.88 8.17 -16.89
N LEU A 165 -23.60 7.34 -15.89
CA LEU A 165 -22.31 7.33 -15.21
C LEU A 165 -21.15 6.94 -16.16
N TRP A 166 -21.35 5.94 -17.03
CA TRP A 166 -20.39 5.61 -18.07
C TRP A 166 -20.13 6.80 -18.99
N HIS A 167 -21.19 7.47 -19.41
CA HIS A 167 -21.06 8.65 -20.28
C HIS A 167 -20.29 9.76 -19.56
N SER A 168 -20.55 10.02 -18.29
CA SER A 168 -19.82 11.02 -17.51
C SER A 168 -18.32 10.67 -17.41
N TYR A 169 -17.97 9.41 -17.14
CA TYR A 169 -16.57 8.97 -17.11
C TYR A 169 -15.85 9.19 -18.46
N MET A 170 -16.58 9.03 -19.55
CA MET A 170 -16.01 9.21 -20.88
C MET A 170 -15.99 10.66 -21.36
N THR A 171 -16.80 11.57 -20.80
CA THR A 171 -16.94 12.95 -21.28
C THR A 171 -16.38 13.99 -20.34
N GLU A 172 -16.47 13.78 -19.04
CA GLU A 172 -16.07 14.77 -18.05
C GLU A 172 -14.56 14.74 -17.78
N PRO A 173 -13.89 15.91 -17.71
CA PRO A 173 -12.45 15.98 -17.55
C PRO A 173 -11.94 15.57 -16.17
N GLU A 174 -12.81 15.55 -15.16
CA GLU A 174 -12.44 15.20 -13.77
C GLU A 174 -12.05 13.74 -13.59
N TYR A 175 -12.44 12.86 -14.51
CA TYR A 175 -12.18 11.43 -14.42
C TYR A 175 -10.89 10.97 -15.12
N LYS A 176 -10.19 11.88 -15.78
CA LYS A 176 -8.92 11.55 -16.44
C LYS A 176 -7.79 11.36 -15.43
N ASN A 177 -6.83 10.49 -15.76
CA ASN A 177 -5.64 10.20 -14.98
C ASN A 177 -5.96 9.71 -13.54
N ARG A 178 -7.08 8.99 -13.39
CA ARG A 178 -7.53 8.42 -12.11
C ARG A 178 -7.97 6.98 -12.27
N PHE A 179 -7.83 6.21 -11.22
CA PHE A 179 -8.36 4.85 -11.13
C PHE A 179 -9.81 4.91 -10.62
N LEU A 180 -10.75 4.68 -11.50
CA LEU A 180 -12.17 4.72 -11.20
C LEU A 180 -12.67 3.32 -10.86
N PRO A 181 -13.36 3.13 -9.73
CA PRO A 181 -13.93 1.82 -9.40
C PRO A 181 -15.03 1.47 -10.40
N MET A 182 -15.02 0.22 -10.88
CA MET A 182 -15.99 -0.30 -11.84
C MET A 182 -17.12 -1.11 -11.20
N ASP A 183 -17.24 -1.13 -9.88
CA ASP A 183 -18.25 -1.92 -9.16
C ASP A 183 -19.67 -1.58 -9.61
N GLN A 184 -19.91 -0.32 -9.95
CA GLN A 184 -21.21 0.16 -10.43
C GLN A 184 -21.51 -0.28 -11.87
N PHE A 185 -20.47 -0.59 -12.66
CA PHE A 185 -20.59 -1.04 -14.06
C PHE A 185 -20.60 -2.57 -14.19
N MET A 186 -20.02 -3.25 -13.21
CA MET A 186 -19.86 -4.71 -13.21
C MET A 186 -20.41 -5.36 -11.93
N PRO A 187 -21.64 -5.07 -11.51
CA PRO A 187 -22.16 -5.51 -10.19
C PRO A 187 -22.30 -7.02 -10.06
N ASN A 188 -22.24 -7.76 -11.17
CA ASN A 188 -22.38 -9.23 -11.19
C ASN A 188 -21.05 -9.98 -11.25
N TYR A 189 -19.92 -9.28 -11.28
CA TYR A 189 -18.60 -9.92 -11.23
C TYR A 189 -18.19 -10.08 -9.76
N SER A 190 -17.66 -11.24 -9.44
CA SER A 190 -17.07 -11.50 -8.12
C SER A 190 -15.75 -10.75 -7.91
N GLU A 191 -15.11 -10.39 -9.00
CA GLU A 191 -13.85 -9.66 -9.05
C GLU A 191 -14.14 -8.16 -9.18
N LYS A 192 -13.42 -7.34 -8.44
CA LYS A 192 -13.48 -5.89 -8.53
C LYS A 192 -12.46 -5.38 -9.52
N TYR A 193 -12.82 -4.32 -10.23
CA TYR A 193 -12.00 -3.72 -11.27
C TYR A 193 -11.84 -2.22 -11.07
N TYR A 194 -10.69 -1.71 -11.51
CA TYR A 194 -10.46 -0.28 -11.73
C TYR A 194 -10.33 0.02 -13.22
N MET A 195 -10.78 1.20 -13.62
CA MET A 195 -10.55 1.74 -14.95
C MET A 195 -9.69 3.00 -14.84
N TYR A 196 -8.57 3.01 -15.54
CA TYR A 196 -7.70 4.18 -15.66
C TYR A 196 -7.89 4.81 -17.03
N ILE A 197 -8.15 6.11 -17.09
CA ILE A 197 -8.48 6.83 -18.32
C ILE A 197 -7.39 7.82 -18.64
N ILE A 198 -6.81 7.70 -19.84
CA ILE A 198 -5.88 8.69 -20.42
C ILE A 198 -6.59 9.43 -21.53
N ASP A 199 -6.70 10.74 -21.41
CA ASP A 199 -7.21 11.60 -22.47
C ASP A 199 -6.05 11.94 -23.43
N LEU A 200 -6.19 11.52 -24.70
CA LEU A 200 -5.14 11.73 -25.70
C LEU A 200 -4.93 13.21 -26.04
N ASN A 201 -5.93 14.06 -25.79
CA ASN A 201 -5.82 15.50 -25.98
C ASN A 201 -4.78 16.13 -25.03
N ASP A 202 -4.57 15.55 -23.85
CA ASP A 202 -3.58 16.03 -22.89
C ASP A 202 -2.14 15.65 -23.27
N LEU A 203 -1.96 14.56 -24.01
CA LEU A 203 -0.64 14.06 -24.39
C LEU A 203 -0.03 14.76 -25.62
N TYR A 204 -0.85 15.40 -26.41
CA TYR A 204 -0.44 16.06 -27.65
C TYR A 204 -1.24 17.35 -27.82
N TYR A 205 -0.59 18.47 -28.14
CA TYR A 205 -1.21 19.76 -28.45
C TYR A 205 -2.01 19.74 -29.78
N MET A 206 -2.63 18.62 -30.11
CA MET A 206 -3.48 18.43 -31.27
C MET A 206 -4.90 18.12 -30.78
N ASP A 207 -5.91 18.48 -31.54
CA ASP A 207 -7.32 18.10 -31.30
C ASP A 207 -7.51 16.58 -31.39
N ALA A 208 -6.91 15.86 -30.44
CA ALA A 208 -6.92 14.40 -30.37
C ALA A 208 -8.12 13.96 -29.51
N ASN A 209 -9.31 13.96 -30.09
CA ASN A 209 -10.53 13.63 -29.36
C ASN A 209 -10.71 12.09 -29.24
N ALA A 210 -9.87 11.46 -28.40
CA ALA A 210 -10.02 10.06 -28.03
C ALA A 210 -9.50 9.80 -26.62
N LYS A 211 -10.08 8.81 -25.96
CA LYS A 211 -9.69 8.37 -24.62
C LYS A 211 -9.24 6.92 -24.63
N VAL A 212 -8.10 6.64 -24.04
CA VAL A 212 -7.60 5.27 -23.84
C VAL A 212 -7.92 4.84 -22.42
N CYS A 213 -8.60 3.72 -22.31
CA CYS A 213 -9.04 3.15 -21.04
C CYS A 213 -8.32 1.82 -20.79
N PHE A 214 -7.81 1.66 -19.58
CA PHE A 214 -7.15 0.45 -19.12
C PHE A 214 -7.93 -0.11 -17.94
N ILE A 215 -8.25 -1.40 -17.97
CA ILE A 215 -9.02 -2.09 -16.92
C ILE A 215 -8.08 -3.02 -16.16
N PHE A 216 -8.05 -2.88 -14.84
CA PHE A 216 -7.21 -3.63 -13.91
C PHE A 216 -8.04 -4.43 -12.90
N GLU A 217 -7.54 -5.59 -12.52
CA GLU A 217 -8.10 -6.38 -11.43
C GLU A 217 -7.63 -5.80 -10.09
N GLN A 218 -8.57 -5.39 -9.21
CA GLN A 218 -8.25 -4.74 -7.93
C GLN A 218 -7.39 -5.61 -7.03
N ASP A 219 -7.72 -6.89 -6.89
CA ASP A 219 -6.98 -7.81 -6.02
C ASP A 219 -5.53 -7.97 -6.48
N LYS A 220 -5.30 -8.04 -7.79
CA LYS A 220 -3.96 -8.11 -8.35
C LYS A 220 -3.19 -6.80 -8.26
N MET A 221 -3.88 -5.67 -8.26
CA MET A 221 -3.24 -4.39 -7.96
C MET A 221 -2.81 -4.30 -6.49
N ALA A 222 -3.62 -4.85 -5.57
CA ALA A 222 -3.23 -4.94 -4.17
C ALA A 222 -1.99 -5.83 -3.97
N ASP A 223 -1.86 -6.90 -4.77
CA ASP A 223 -0.68 -7.79 -4.74
C ASP A 223 0.62 -7.10 -5.20
N LEU A 224 0.56 -6.10 -6.09
CA LEU A 224 1.72 -5.30 -6.48
C LEU A 224 2.31 -4.49 -5.32
N PHE A 225 1.44 -4.05 -4.44
CA PHE A 225 1.84 -3.43 -3.20
C PHE A 225 1.93 -4.51 -2.12
N ASP A 226 2.94 -5.41 -2.20
CA ASP A 226 3.15 -6.58 -1.30
C ASP A 226 2.94 -6.27 0.19
N CYS A 227 3.08 -5.01 0.55
CA CYS A 227 2.81 -4.50 1.87
C CYS A 227 1.32 -4.47 2.25
N VAL A 228 0.39 -4.63 1.29
CA VAL A 228 -1.08 -4.68 1.51
C VAL A 228 -1.57 -6.10 1.83
N GLN A 229 -0.76 -7.14 1.59
CA GLN A 229 -1.14 -8.55 1.76
C GLN A 229 -1.39 -9.00 3.22
N MET A 230 -1.06 -8.19 4.21
CA MET A 230 -1.14 -8.65 5.60
C MET A 230 -2.53 -8.42 6.20
N ASP A 231 -3.27 -9.48 6.40
CA ASP A 231 -4.46 -9.59 7.27
C ASP A 231 -5.68 -8.70 6.94
N GLY A 232 -5.80 -8.15 5.73
CA GLY A 232 -7.06 -7.53 5.27
C GLY A 232 -7.38 -6.13 5.82
N ASP A 233 -6.61 -5.60 6.77
CA ASP A 233 -6.87 -4.31 7.40
C ASP A 233 -6.00 -3.16 6.86
N ASN A 234 -5.00 -3.46 6.03
CA ASN A 234 -4.11 -2.44 5.47
C ASN A 234 -4.69 -1.82 4.21
N PHE A 235 -4.40 -0.55 4.00
CA PHE A 235 -4.90 0.19 2.86
C PHE A 235 -3.82 1.09 2.23
N LEU A 236 -4.03 1.43 0.97
CA LEU A 236 -3.26 2.40 0.22
C LEU A 236 -4.18 3.51 -0.29
N VAL A 237 -3.74 4.76 -0.17
CA VAL A 237 -4.35 5.91 -0.84
C VAL A 237 -3.27 6.64 -1.61
N VAL A 238 -3.52 6.94 -2.88
CA VAL A 238 -2.66 7.77 -3.72
C VAL A 238 -3.41 9.04 -4.07
N THR A 239 -2.80 10.18 -3.82
CA THR A 239 -3.36 11.50 -4.16
C THR A 239 -2.46 12.23 -5.15
N ALA A 240 -3.06 13.08 -5.98
CA ALA A 240 -2.34 14.00 -6.84
C ALA A 240 -1.97 15.28 -6.07
N GLU A 241 -1.22 16.17 -6.70
CA GLU A 241 -0.79 17.47 -6.15
C GLU A 241 -1.97 18.39 -5.76
N ASP A 242 -3.12 18.23 -6.40
CA ASP A 242 -4.37 18.97 -6.12
C ASP A 242 -5.23 18.31 -5.03
N ASP A 243 -4.67 17.41 -4.24
CA ASP A 243 -5.33 16.58 -3.22
C ASP A 243 -6.45 15.67 -3.77
N SER A 244 -6.58 15.58 -5.08
CA SER A 244 -7.54 14.65 -5.68
C SER A 244 -7.05 13.20 -5.53
N THR A 245 -7.96 12.29 -5.18
CA THR A 245 -7.65 10.87 -5.06
C THR A 245 -7.43 10.25 -6.43
N VAL A 246 -6.25 9.66 -6.63
CA VAL A 246 -5.87 8.93 -7.86
C VAL A 246 -6.25 7.45 -7.76
N LEU A 247 -5.95 6.83 -6.62
CA LEU A 247 -6.18 5.41 -6.37
C LEU A 247 -6.48 5.16 -4.89
N THR A 248 -7.41 4.27 -4.61
CA THR A 248 -7.62 3.72 -3.26
C THR A 248 -7.65 2.20 -3.31
N ILE A 249 -6.93 1.53 -2.42
CA ILE A 249 -6.97 0.08 -2.25
C ILE A 249 -7.31 -0.21 -0.80
N ASN A 250 -8.41 -0.92 -0.55
CA ASN A 250 -8.90 -1.30 0.77
C ASN A 250 -9.08 -0.12 1.76
N ALA A 251 -9.13 1.12 1.26
CA ALA A 251 -9.28 2.29 2.12
C ALA A 251 -10.71 2.36 2.70
N PRO A 252 -10.85 2.60 4.01
CA PRO A 252 -12.14 2.89 4.60
C PRO A 252 -12.77 4.17 4.01
N ASP A 253 -14.10 4.18 3.83
CA ASP A 253 -14.85 5.35 3.30
C ASP A 253 -14.66 6.62 4.12
N SER A 254 -14.21 6.50 5.37
CA SER A 254 -13.96 7.64 6.28
C SER A 254 -12.65 8.37 6.00
N ILE A 255 -11.83 7.89 5.08
CA ILE A 255 -10.55 8.53 4.73
C ILE A 255 -10.77 9.48 3.57
N SER A 256 -10.35 10.74 3.76
CA SER A 256 -10.24 11.73 2.69
C SER A 256 -8.80 12.18 2.50
N ALA A 257 -8.47 12.69 1.31
CA ALA A 257 -7.16 13.26 1.02
C ALA A 257 -6.80 14.40 1.97
N GLU A 258 -7.75 15.31 2.24
CA GLU A 258 -7.60 16.42 3.19
C GLU A 258 -7.23 15.94 4.61
N MET A 259 -7.85 14.83 5.05
CA MET A 259 -7.54 14.23 6.34
C MET A 259 -6.11 13.69 6.37
N LEU A 260 -5.67 13.03 5.29
CA LEU A 260 -4.32 12.47 5.17
C LEU A 260 -3.25 13.57 5.13
N ASP A 261 -3.50 14.66 4.42
CA ASP A 261 -2.55 15.77 4.33
C ASP A 261 -2.44 16.56 5.64
N SER A 262 -3.49 16.57 6.45
CA SER A 262 -3.48 17.20 7.79
C SER A 262 -2.63 16.45 8.83
N LEU A 263 -2.19 15.21 8.54
CA LEU A 263 -1.42 14.40 9.47
C LEU A 263 0.03 14.87 9.53
N ASP A 264 0.58 14.87 10.76
CA ASP A 264 2.00 15.17 11.00
C ASP A 264 2.83 13.89 10.83
N PHE A 265 3.55 13.78 9.72
CA PHE A 265 4.46 12.68 9.41
C PHE A 265 5.84 12.89 10.04
N ASN A 266 5.88 13.07 11.36
CA ASN A 266 7.14 13.12 12.10
C ASN A 266 7.91 11.79 11.91
N LYS A 267 9.15 11.88 11.42
CA LYS A 267 10.00 10.74 11.10
C LYS A 267 9.47 9.80 10.00
N GLY A 268 8.66 10.31 9.06
CA GLY A 268 8.12 9.53 7.96
C GLY A 268 6.83 8.75 8.27
N TYR A 269 6.34 8.76 9.53
CA TYR A 269 5.15 8.04 9.95
C TYR A 269 4.19 8.90 10.75
N ALA A 270 2.88 8.68 10.55
CA ALA A 270 1.80 9.24 11.34
C ALA A 270 0.92 8.13 11.94
N GLN A 271 0.19 8.44 13.00
CA GLN A 271 -0.81 7.53 13.55
C GLN A 271 -2.21 8.11 13.35
N ILE A 272 -3.12 7.26 12.86
CA ILE A 272 -4.52 7.61 12.67
C ILE A 272 -5.40 6.58 13.38
N ARG A 273 -6.50 7.03 13.93
CA ARG A 273 -7.51 6.15 14.55
C ARG A 273 -8.78 6.13 13.71
N LEU A 274 -9.09 4.96 13.11
CA LEU A 274 -10.24 4.74 12.27
C LEU A 274 -11.07 3.59 12.86
N ASN A 275 -12.36 3.78 12.99
CA ASN A 275 -13.29 2.76 13.49
C ASN A 275 -12.84 2.05 14.80
N GLY A 276 -12.11 2.78 15.66
CA GLY A 276 -11.58 2.25 16.92
C GLY A 276 -10.23 1.53 16.82
N GLN A 277 -9.72 1.28 15.64
CA GLN A 277 -8.38 0.73 15.38
C GLN A 277 -7.37 1.86 15.15
N THR A 278 -6.13 1.63 15.56
CA THR A 278 -5.02 2.57 15.31
C THR A 278 -4.15 2.01 14.19
N PHE A 279 -3.98 2.79 13.14
CA PHE A 279 -3.11 2.49 12.00
C PHE A 279 -1.86 3.36 12.07
N THR A 280 -0.73 2.80 11.67
CA THR A 280 0.50 3.55 11.40
C THR A 280 0.56 3.79 9.90
N LEU A 281 0.66 5.04 9.48
CA LEU A 281 0.73 5.43 8.08
C LEU A 281 2.14 5.87 7.74
N GLY A 282 2.67 5.40 6.60
CA GLY A 282 3.81 5.99 5.92
C GLY A 282 3.33 6.93 4.83
N LYS A 283 4.11 7.98 4.54
CA LYS A 283 3.92 8.89 3.40
C LYS A 283 5.18 8.88 2.54
N TYR A 284 4.99 8.71 1.25
CA TYR A 284 6.01 8.95 0.23
C TYR A 284 5.44 9.89 -0.82
N THR A 285 6.16 10.91 -1.21
CA THR A 285 5.80 11.80 -2.32
C THR A 285 6.83 11.65 -3.42
N SER A 286 6.38 11.32 -4.62
CA SER A 286 7.21 11.14 -5.78
C SER A 286 7.62 12.49 -6.38
N ASP A 287 8.90 12.62 -6.68
CA ASP A 287 9.44 13.80 -7.40
C ASP A 287 9.07 13.79 -8.90
N ASN A 288 8.67 12.64 -9.45
CA ASN A 288 8.38 12.49 -10.87
C ASN A 288 6.94 12.88 -11.24
N THR A 289 5.99 12.44 -10.44
CA THR A 289 4.54 12.59 -10.69
C THR A 289 3.89 13.59 -9.75
N ASN A 290 4.56 14.01 -8.68
CA ASN A 290 4.00 14.73 -7.54
C ASN A 290 2.86 13.95 -6.83
N TYR A 291 2.77 12.64 -7.06
CA TYR A 291 1.82 11.81 -6.33
C TYR A 291 2.29 11.56 -4.90
N SER A 292 1.36 11.65 -3.96
CA SER A 292 1.58 11.27 -2.56
C SER A 292 0.94 9.92 -2.27
N TYR A 293 1.76 8.98 -1.81
CA TYR A 293 1.38 7.62 -1.43
C TYR A 293 1.24 7.55 0.07
N TYR A 294 0.05 7.23 0.56
CA TYR A 294 -0.24 7.00 1.97
C TYR A 294 -0.55 5.54 2.17
N PHE A 295 0.27 4.89 2.95
CA PHE A 295 0.18 3.46 3.15
C PHE A 295 0.05 3.10 4.62
N SER A 296 -0.93 2.24 4.97
CA SER A 296 -1.08 1.75 6.33
C SER A 296 -0.24 0.49 6.55
N PHE A 297 0.56 0.50 7.61
CA PHE A 297 1.36 -0.65 8.03
C PHE A 297 0.68 -1.38 9.19
N PRO A 298 0.79 -2.72 9.23
CA PRO A 298 0.40 -3.46 10.41
C PRO A 298 1.28 -3.03 11.58
N PRO A 299 0.73 -2.94 12.81
CA PRO A 299 1.54 -2.61 13.97
C PRO A 299 2.63 -3.66 14.14
N TYR A 300 3.86 -3.18 14.42
CA TYR A 300 4.97 -4.08 14.76
C TYR A 300 4.55 -5.02 15.90
N LYS A 301 4.38 -6.29 15.60
CA LYS A 301 4.15 -7.34 16.59
C LYS A 301 5.51 -7.95 16.93
N ALA A 302 6.02 -7.66 18.14
CA ALA A 302 7.19 -8.38 18.65
C ALA A 302 6.85 -9.87 18.60
N THR A 303 7.45 -10.60 17.65
CA THR A 303 7.20 -12.03 17.47
C THR A 303 7.48 -12.78 18.77
N GLY A 304 6.63 -13.72 19.14
CA GLY A 304 6.58 -14.40 20.44
C GLY A 304 7.86 -15.06 20.97
N GLY A 305 8.94 -15.11 20.16
CA GLY A 305 10.27 -15.53 20.60
C GLY A 305 10.91 -14.57 21.60
N ILE A 306 10.66 -13.25 21.47
CA ILE A 306 11.20 -12.24 22.38
C ILE A 306 10.40 -12.23 23.71
N GLY A 307 9.07 -12.41 23.65
CA GLY A 307 8.24 -12.54 24.85
C GLY A 307 8.53 -13.79 25.68
N GLY A 308 8.82 -14.90 25.02
CA GLY A 308 9.20 -16.14 25.70
C GLY A 308 10.55 -16.06 26.41
N THR A 309 11.54 -15.44 25.78
CA THR A 309 12.85 -15.17 26.41
C THR A 309 12.75 -14.20 27.57
N GLN A 310 11.88 -13.19 27.51
CA GLN A 310 11.59 -12.30 28.66
C GLN A 310 11.09 -13.08 29.88
N LEU A 311 10.06 -13.87 29.67
CA LEU A 311 9.44 -14.64 30.75
C LEU A 311 10.46 -15.60 31.39
N PHE A 312 11.30 -16.21 30.59
CA PHE A 312 12.38 -17.08 31.02
C PHE A 312 13.41 -16.34 31.90
N PHE A 313 13.86 -15.15 31.46
CA PHE A 313 14.83 -14.36 32.24
C PHE A 313 14.23 -13.75 33.50
N ILE A 314 12.95 -13.34 33.48
CA ILE A 314 12.24 -12.88 34.69
C ILE A 314 12.11 -14.01 35.70
N LEU A 315 11.76 -15.22 35.26
CA LEU A 315 11.68 -16.40 36.10
C LEU A 315 13.04 -16.79 36.66
N LEU A 316 14.09 -16.67 35.87
CA LEU A 316 15.47 -16.97 36.29
C LEU A 316 15.97 -15.92 37.30
N ALA A 317 15.65 -14.63 37.12
CA ALA A 317 15.95 -13.59 38.09
C ALA A 317 15.17 -13.76 39.41
N MET A 318 13.88 -14.12 39.31
CA MET A 318 13.07 -14.42 40.49
C MET A 318 13.53 -15.68 41.24
N SER A 319 13.92 -16.73 40.53
CA SER A 319 14.47 -17.93 41.18
C SER A 319 15.77 -17.66 41.92
N ALA A 320 16.64 -16.81 41.38
CA ALA A 320 17.88 -16.39 42.02
C ALA A 320 17.70 -15.51 43.26
N LEU A 321 16.52 -14.85 43.39
CA LEU A 321 16.16 -14.07 44.57
C LEU A 321 15.62 -14.93 45.75
N VAL A 322 15.19 -16.17 45.45
CA VAL A 322 14.60 -17.12 46.44
C VAL A 322 15.63 -18.06 47.03
N ILE A 323 16.80 -18.20 46.42
CA ILE A 323 17.96 -18.98 46.93
C ILE A 323 18.86 -18.11 47.77
#